data_767d5d462fce82a6b5ab47fa2df12f7c
#
_entry.id   767d5d462fce82a6b5ab47fa2df12f7c
#
_cell.length_a   1.000
_cell.length_b   1.000
_cell.length_c   1.000
_cell.angle_alpha   90.00
_cell.angle_beta   90.00
_cell.angle_gamma   90.00
#
_symmetry.space_group_name_H-M   'P 1'
#
loop_
_entity.id
_entity.type
_entity.pdbx_description
1 polymer ?
#
loop_
_entity_poly.entity_id
_entity_poly.type
_entity_poly.pdbx_seq_one_letter_code
_entity_poly.pdbx_strand_id
1 'polypeptide(L)'
;MEERININVSATNYDQSSDGIRSILTKLEEMVHEENEFVITDSEFAFGWHFYIVSVNKVLVEKLANQIGESFQKLKGKGLEKKFLTWFSQQTQEKNLKAKLAIKEEMESSKYGIF
;
A
#
# COMPACT_ATOMS: atom_id res chain seq x y z
N MET A 1 -0.83 21.08 -2.49
CA MET A 1 -0.46 19.81 -3.14
C MET A 1 -0.71 18.66 -2.20
N GLU A 2 -1.34 17.62 -2.70
CA GLU A 2 -1.57 16.41 -1.91
C GLU A 2 -0.29 15.61 -1.81
N GLU A 3 0.08 15.22 -0.62
CA GLU A 3 1.15 14.24 -0.43
C GLU A 3 0.54 12.84 -0.55
N ARG A 4 1.21 11.98 -1.26
CA ARG A 4 0.74 10.62 -1.48
C ARG A 4 1.84 9.61 -1.17
N ILE A 5 1.41 8.45 -0.68
CA ILE A 5 2.31 7.32 -0.48
C ILE A 5 2.09 6.39 -1.67
N ASN A 6 3.15 6.14 -2.42
CA ASN A 6 3.10 5.29 -3.61
C ASN A 6 3.72 3.94 -3.29
N ILE A 7 2.94 2.88 -3.48
CA ILE A 7 3.35 1.52 -3.16
C ILE A 7 3.41 0.73 -4.46
N ASN A 8 4.59 0.17 -4.75
CA ASN A 8 4.76 -0.77 -5.86
C ASN A 8 4.23 -2.13 -5.43
N VAL A 9 3.37 -2.71 -6.27
CA VAL A 9 2.80 -4.03 -6.03
C VAL A 9 3.27 -4.97 -7.13
N SER A 10 3.74 -6.16 -6.75
CA SER A 10 4.09 -7.23 -7.66
C SER A 10 3.22 -8.42 -7.32
N ALA A 11 2.44 -8.90 -8.28
CA ALA A 11 1.49 -10.00 -8.04
C ALA A 11 1.41 -10.93 -9.25
N THR A 12 1.04 -12.18 -9.00
CA THR A 12 0.86 -13.16 -10.08
C THR A 12 -0.50 -13.04 -10.76
N ASN A 13 -1.48 -12.42 -10.10
CA ASN A 13 -2.82 -12.22 -10.65
C ASN A 13 -3.26 -10.78 -10.35
N TYR A 14 -3.37 -9.98 -11.40
CA TYR A 14 -3.74 -8.57 -11.25
C TYR A 14 -5.16 -8.40 -10.71
N ASP A 15 -6.13 -9.09 -11.29
CA ASP A 15 -7.54 -8.90 -10.89
C ASP A 15 -7.75 -9.28 -9.42
N GLN A 16 -7.25 -10.44 -9.01
CA GLN A 16 -7.38 -10.90 -7.64
C GLN A 16 -6.72 -9.94 -6.65
N SER A 17 -5.47 -9.55 -6.94
CA SER A 17 -4.71 -8.70 -6.03
C SER A 17 -5.27 -7.28 -5.98
N SER A 18 -5.60 -6.69 -7.12
CA SER A 18 -6.13 -5.33 -7.17
C SER A 18 -7.52 -5.25 -6.52
N ASP A 19 -8.37 -6.23 -6.74
CA ASP A 19 -9.70 -6.26 -6.11
C ASP A 19 -9.58 -6.39 -4.59
N GLY A 20 -8.67 -7.25 -4.12
CA GLY A 20 -8.40 -7.40 -2.70
C GLY A 20 -7.86 -6.13 -2.07
N ILE A 21 -6.92 -5.48 -2.74
CA ILE A 21 -6.35 -4.21 -2.28
C ILE A 21 -7.42 -3.13 -2.26
N ARG A 22 -8.24 -3.05 -3.30
CA ARG A 22 -9.35 -2.08 -3.35
C ARG A 22 -10.31 -2.29 -2.17
N SER A 23 -10.61 -3.54 -1.84
CA SER A 23 -11.47 -3.87 -0.71
C SER A 23 -10.86 -3.39 0.61
N ILE A 24 -9.56 -3.61 0.81
CA ILE A 24 -8.84 -3.16 2.01
C ILE A 24 -8.92 -1.64 2.15
N LEU A 25 -8.61 -0.93 1.07
CA LEU A 25 -8.58 0.54 1.09
C LEU A 25 -9.97 1.15 1.21
N THR A 26 -10.97 0.53 0.60
CA THR A 26 -12.37 0.98 0.73
C THR A 26 -12.83 0.85 2.18
N LYS A 27 -12.50 -0.26 2.84
CA LYS A 27 -12.80 -0.43 4.26
C LYS A 27 -12.10 0.61 5.11
N LEU A 28 -10.84 0.92 4.77
CA LEU A 28 -10.10 1.96 5.48
C LEU A 28 -10.77 3.31 5.33
N GLU A 29 -11.19 3.66 4.11
CA GLU A 29 -11.90 4.91 3.87
C GLU A 29 -13.20 4.99 4.68
N GLU A 30 -13.96 3.90 4.73
CA GLU A 30 -15.19 3.85 5.53
C GLU A 30 -14.90 4.04 7.02
N MET A 31 -13.84 3.41 7.51
CA MET A 31 -13.46 3.46 8.91
C MET A 31 -13.09 4.88 9.35
N VAL A 32 -12.47 5.66 8.47
CA VAL A 32 -12.02 7.02 8.78
C VAL A 32 -12.88 8.11 8.14
N HIS A 33 -13.98 7.74 7.52
CA HIS A 33 -14.94 8.67 6.88
C HIS A 33 -14.35 9.54 5.79
N GLU A 34 -13.56 8.91 4.90
CA GLU A 34 -12.98 9.57 3.73
C GLU A 34 -13.43 8.86 2.45
N GLU A 35 -13.31 9.55 1.31
CA GLU A 35 -13.66 9.00 0.00
C GLU A 35 -12.62 9.41 -1.05
N ASN A 36 -12.42 8.55 -2.02
CA ASN A 36 -11.58 8.84 -3.20
C ASN A 36 -10.14 9.19 -2.86
N GLU A 37 -9.59 8.58 -1.82
CA GLU A 37 -8.26 8.90 -1.31
C GLU A 37 -7.17 7.95 -1.82
N PHE A 38 -7.51 7.02 -2.72
CA PHE A 38 -6.51 6.12 -3.31
C PHE A 38 -6.77 5.91 -4.80
N VAL A 39 -5.70 5.52 -5.50
CA VAL A 39 -5.74 5.16 -6.92
C VAL A 39 -4.93 3.90 -7.12
N ILE A 40 -5.45 2.96 -7.91
CA ILE A 40 -4.74 1.75 -8.32
C ILE A 40 -4.51 1.87 -9.83
N THR A 41 -3.26 1.82 -10.26
CA THR A 41 -2.92 1.94 -11.68
C THR A 41 -3.16 0.63 -12.42
N ASP A 42 -3.15 0.70 -13.76
CA ASP A 42 -3.13 -0.50 -14.60
C ASP A 42 -1.80 -1.23 -14.40
N SER A 43 -1.82 -2.54 -14.64
CA SER A 43 -0.62 -3.34 -14.47
C SER A 43 0.22 -3.41 -15.75
N GLU A 44 1.52 -3.59 -15.54
CA GLU A 44 2.45 -3.98 -16.60
C GLU A 44 2.87 -5.42 -16.30
N PHE A 45 2.77 -6.30 -17.28
CA PHE A 45 3.13 -7.70 -17.12
C PHE A 45 4.54 -7.94 -17.65
N ALA A 46 5.40 -8.50 -16.79
CA ALA A 46 6.76 -8.86 -17.16
C ALA A 46 7.27 -10.00 -16.27
N PHE A 47 7.99 -10.95 -16.86
CA PHE A 47 8.65 -12.03 -16.11
C PHE A 47 7.68 -12.87 -15.26
N GLY A 48 6.44 -13.00 -15.70
CA GLY A 48 5.43 -13.76 -14.96
C GLY A 48 4.72 -12.99 -13.86
N TRP A 49 5.01 -11.70 -13.73
CA TRP A 49 4.43 -10.85 -12.68
C TRP A 49 3.69 -9.66 -13.27
N HIS A 50 2.64 -9.25 -12.58
CA HIS A 50 1.97 -7.98 -12.83
C HIS A 50 2.52 -6.93 -11.87
N PHE A 51 2.96 -5.80 -12.41
CA PHE A 51 3.50 -4.68 -11.63
C PHE A 51 2.57 -3.49 -11.77
N TYR A 52 2.14 -2.94 -10.65
CA TYR A 52 1.31 -1.75 -10.66
C TYR A 52 1.54 -0.92 -9.38
N ILE A 53 0.97 0.27 -9.35
CA ILE A 53 1.17 1.21 -8.26
C ILE A 53 -0.16 1.46 -7.56
N VAL A 54 -0.13 1.43 -6.24
CA VAL A 54 -1.23 1.88 -5.39
C VAL A 54 -0.79 3.20 -4.76
N SER A 55 -1.51 4.27 -5.08
CA SER A 55 -1.21 5.61 -4.59
C SER A 55 -2.28 5.99 -3.57
N VAL A 56 -1.86 6.29 -2.34
CA VAL A 56 -2.77 6.57 -1.23
C VAL A 56 -2.49 7.97 -0.70
N ASN A 57 -3.53 8.77 -0.53
CA ASN A 57 -3.39 10.10 0.06
C ASN A 57 -2.88 9.95 1.50
N LYS A 58 -1.87 10.71 1.84
CA LYS A 58 -1.24 10.65 3.16
C LYS A 58 -2.21 10.96 4.29
N VAL A 59 -3.22 11.80 4.03
CA VAL A 59 -4.28 12.11 5.00
C VAL A 59 -5.01 10.85 5.45
N LEU A 60 -5.28 9.94 4.50
CA LEU A 60 -5.93 8.66 4.82
C LEU A 60 -5.08 7.86 5.81
N VAL A 61 -3.77 7.82 5.58
CA VAL A 61 -2.83 7.09 6.44
C VAL A 61 -2.73 7.74 7.81
N GLU A 62 -2.72 9.07 7.87
CA GLU A 62 -2.68 9.80 9.14
C GLU A 62 -3.94 9.52 9.97
N LYS A 63 -5.11 9.48 9.33
CA LYS A 63 -6.36 9.15 10.00
C LYS A 63 -6.39 7.72 10.49
N LEU A 64 -5.82 6.79 9.72
CA LEU A 64 -5.67 5.41 10.19
C LEU A 64 -4.79 5.36 11.44
N ALA A 65 -3.67 6.07 11.43
CA ALA A 65 -2.75 6.11 12.58
C ALA A 65 -3.47 6.61 13.83
N ASN A 66 -4.30 7.63 13.69
CA ASN A 66 -5.09 8.15 14.81
C ASN A 66 -6.15 7.16 15.27
N GLN A 67 -6.78 6.45 14.34
CA GLN A 67 -7.86 5.52 14.64
C GLN A 67 -7.37 4.30 15.42
N ILE A 68 -6.24 3.73 15.04
CA ILE A 68 -5.70 2.53 15.68
C ILE A 68 -4.62 2.83 16.73
N GLY A 69 -4.16 4.08 16.82
CA GLY A 69 -3.31 4.57 17.90
C GLY A 69 -2.11 3.70 18.23
N GLU A 70 -2.11 3.10 19.43
CA GLU A 70 -1.00 2.27 19.89
C GLU A 70 -0.69 1.11 18.95
N SER A 71 -1.71 0.49 18.35
CA SER A 71 -1.50 -0.59 17.39
C SER A 71 -0.64 -0.14 16.23
N PHE A 72 -0.86 1.08 15.74
CA PHE A 72 -0.05 1.64 14.67
C PHE A 72 1.39 1.88 15.13
N GLN A 73 1.57 2.40 16.34
CA GLN A 73 2.91 2.67 16.88
C GLN A 73 3.75 1.39 17.07
N LYS A 74 3.09 0.27 17.28
CA LYS A 74 3.77 -1.02 17.44
C LYS A 74 4.15 -1.68 16.12
N LEU A 75 3.73 -1.13 14.98
CA LEU A 75 4.07 -1.70 13.69
C LEU A 75 5.56 -1.51 13.39
N LYS A 76 6.12 -2.41 12.59
CA LYS A 76 7.52 -2.35 12.18
C LYS A 76 7.77 -1.17 11.25
N GLY A 77 8.99 -0.62 11.35
CA GLY A 77 9.43 0.44 10.47
C GLY A 77 9.45 1.80 11.13
N LYS A 78 10.16 2.72 10.51
CA LYS A 78 10.27 4.11 10.97
C LYS A 78 9.44 5.00 10.05
N GLY A 79 8.71 5.91 10.66
CA GLY A 79 7.89 6.86 9.91
C GLY A 79 6.55 6.30 9.49
N LEU A 80 5.70 7.20 9.07
CA LEU A 80 4.31 6.90 8.71
C LEU A 80 4.21 5.92 7.55
N GLU A 81 5.02 6.15 6.51
CA GLU A 81 4.97 5.35 5.29
C GLU A 81 5.31 3.88 5.54
N LYS A 82 6.38 3.62 6.30
CA LYS A 82 6.81 2.25 6.60
C LYS A 82 5.84 1.53 7.49
N LYS A 83 5.27 2.23 8.46
CA LYS A 83 4.24 1.64 9.34
C LYS A 83 2.98 1.33 8.56
N PHE A 84 2.58 2.20 7.65
CA PHE A 84 1.45 1.95 6.78
C PHE A 84 1.71 0.73 5.88
N LEU A 85 2.90 0.64 5.30
CA LEU A 85 3.27 -0.51 4.48
C LEU A 85 3.17 -1.81 5.27
N THR A 86 3.64 -1.82 6.51
CA THR A 86 3.55 -2.99 7.38
C THR A 86 2.09 -3.37 7.65
N TRP A 87 1.26 -2.39 8.00
CA TRP A 87 -0.17 -2.60 8.21
C TRP A 87 -0.83 -3.16 6.95
N PHE A 88 -0.55 -2.55 5.81
CA PHE A 88 -1.12 -2.94 4.52
C PHE A 88 -0.70 -4.36 4.16
N SER A 89 0.57 -4.69 4.36
CA SER A 89 1.09 -6.04 4.10
C SER A 89 0.38 -7.09 4.95
N GLN A 90 0.12 -6.77 6.21
CA GLN A 90 -0.65 -7.66 7.09
C GLN A 90 -2.07 -7.88 6.56
N GLN A 91 -2.71 -6.82 6.07
CA GLN A 91 -4.06 -6.93 5.51
C GLN A 91 -4.07 -7.81 4.26
N THR A 92 -3.09 -7.67 3.39
CA THR A 92 -3.00 -8.51 2.18
C THR A 92 -2.74 -9.97 2.54
N GLN A 93 -1.92 -10.24 3.55
CA GLN A 93 -1.66 -11.60 4.01
C GLN A 93 -2.92 -12.24 4.59
N GLU A 94 -3.70 -11.50 5.35
CA GLU A 94 -4.96 -12.00 5.92
C GLU A 94 -5.96 -12.39 4.83
N LYS A 95 -5.93 -11.71 3.70
CA LYS A 95 -6.79 -12.02 2.55
C LYS A 95 -6.18 -13.07 1.62
N ASN A 96 -5.00 -13.60 1.94
CA ASN A 96 -4.27 -14.54 1.10
C ASN A 96 -3.97 -14.00 -0.30
N LEU A 97 -3.72 -12.72 -0.39
CA LEU A 97 -3.31 -12.09 -1.65
C LEU A 97 -1.82 -12.37 -1.86
N LYS A 98 -1.49 -12.98 -2.99
CA LYS A 98 -0.10 -13.29 -3.34
C LYS A 98 0.53 -12.07 -4.00
N ALA A 99 0.85 -11.08 -3.20
CA ALA A 99 1.39 -9.82 -3.68
C ALA A 99 2.55 -9.37 -2.80
N LYS A 100 3.55 -8.78 -3.42
CA LYS A 100 4.69 -8.16 -2.74
C LYS A 100 4.52 -6.66 -2.81
N LEU A 101 4.72 -6.00 -1.69
CA LEU A 101 4.53 -4.55 -1.55
C LEU A 101 5.86 -3.89 -1.17
N ALA A 102 6.12 -2.73 -1.76
CA ALA A 102 7.29 -1.93 -1.42
C ALA A 102 7.00 -0.45 -1.66
N ILE A 103 7.58 0.41 -0.85
CA ILE A 103 7.47 1.86 -1.07
C ILE A 103 8.22 2.19 -2.36
N LYS A 104 7.56 2.86 -3.29
CA LYS A 104 8.11 3.16 -4.60
C LYS A 104 9.44 3.90 -4.53
N GLU A 105 9.51 4.94 -3.71
CA GLU A 105 10.69 5.77 -3.57
C GLU A 105 11.88 4.98 -3.02
N GLU A 106 11.63 4.10 -2.07
CA GLU A 106 12.67 3.22 -1.53
C GLU A 106 13.13 2.21 -2.55
N MET A 107 12.22 1.66 -3.35
CA MET A 107 12.56 0.73 -4.41
C MET A 107 13.45 1.37 -5.46
N GLU A 108 13.12 2.59 -5.89
CA GLU A 108 13.92 3.34 -6.85
C GLU A 108 15.30 3.68 -6.27
N SER A 109 15.35 4.12 -5.02
CA SER A 109 16.60 4.42 -4.34
C SER A 109 17.48 3.18 -4.23
N SER A 110 16.91 2.05 -3.84
CA SER A 110 17.62 0.77 -3.75
C SER A 110 18.16 0.34 -5.11
N LYS A 111 17.37 0.50 -6.17
CA LYS A 111 17.76 0.14 -7.52
C LYS A 111 19.02 0.90 -7.96
N TYR A 112 19.11 2.19 -7.65
CA TYR A 112 20.27 3.00 -7.99
C TYR A 112 21.42 2.83 -7.02
N GLY A 113 21.13 2.49 -5.78
CA GLY A 113 22.14 2.31 -4.73
C GLY A 113 22.92 1.00 -4.83
N ILE A 114 22.42 0.03 -5.56
CA ILE A 114 23.09 -1.26 -5.75
C ILE A 114 24.19 -1.16 -6.80
N PHE A 115 24.09 -0.23 -7.68
CA PHE A 115 25.05 -0.04 -8.76
C PHE A 115 26.04 1.11 -8.48
#